data_aa7506e9e5aed78f583bcbfb3eef59ca
#
_entry.id   aa7506e9e5aed78f583bcbfb3eef59ca
#
_cell.length_a   1.000
_cell.length_b   1.000
_cell.length_c   1.000
_cell.angle_alpha   90.00
_cell.angle_beta   90.00
_cell.angle_gamma   90.00
#
_symmetry.space_group_name_H-M   'P 1'
#
loop_
_entity.id
_entity.type
_entity.pdbx_description
1 polymer ?
#
loop_
_entity_poly.entity_id
_entity_poly.type
_entity_poly.pdbx_seq_one_letter_code
_entity_poly.pdbx_strand_id
1 'polypeptide(L)'
;MRIHEEIYEGHLIRANSNAAMIFLNGSKNLETKFHAMDLEDALKKSKAWIDEKLGGRRKTRRAANIGTIAGYIEVFKVIKFSKARRLMLVAHCRAEDRKLTAGELAEAAGWKTAASATTHYSKFGKEVAERLDLKVDGSDKASWTSTLAVLDPATDQLQMHEEVALALEALNIG
;
A
#
# COMPACT_ATOMS: atom_id res chain seq x y z
N MET A 1 -14.85 26.42 17.08
CA MET A 1 -15.34 25.84 15.81
C MET A 1 -15.25 24.33 15.93
N ARG A 2 -16.36 23.61 15.77
CA ARG A 2 -16.37 22.13 15.95
C ARG A 2 -15.84 21.50 14.66
N ILE A 3 -14.86 20.61 14.78
CA ILE A 3 -14.32 19.81 13.67
C ILE A 3 -15.06 18.47 13.68
N HIS A 4 -15.59 18.07 12.55
CA HIS A 4 -16.11 16.74 12.30
C HIS A 4 -15.02 15.86 11.71
N GLU A 5 -14.86 14.63 12.23
CA GLU A 5 -13.91 13.65 11.70
C GLU A 5 -14.67 12.41 11.23
N GLU A 6 -14.38 11.96 10.03
CA GLU A 6 -14.96 10.76 9.42
C GLU A 6 -13.89 9.97 8.70
N ILE A 7 -13.93 8.64 8.77
CA ILE A 7 -13.10 7.76 7.95
C ILE A 7 -13.95 7.24 6.79
N TYR A 8 -13.50 7.52 5.56
CA TYR A 8 -14.17 7.11 4.34
C TYR A 8 -13.14 6.51 3.36
N GLU A 9 -13.35 5.26 2.92
CA GLU A 9 -12.49 4.55 1.96
C GLU A 9 -10.99 4.67 2.29
N GLY A 10 -10.61 4.45 3.55
CA GLY A 10 -9.22 4.53 4.01
C GLY A 10 -8.64 5.95 4.11
N HIS A 11 -9.46 6.98 4.01
CA HIS A 11 -9.06 8.37 4.17
C HIS A 11 -9.72 8.98 5.42
N LEU A 12 -8.97 9.77 6.17
CA LEU A 12 -9.50 10.60 7.25
C LEU A 12 -9.93 11.95 6.67
N ILE A 13 -11.22 12.24 6.79
CA ILE A 13 -11.79 13.55 6.45
C ILE A 13 -11.93 14.35 7.74
N ARG A 14 -11.34 15.55 7.76
CA ARG A 14 -11.55 16.56 8.80
C ARG A 14 -12.30 17.73 8.19
N ALA A 15 -13.53 17.96 8.61
CA ALA A 15 -14.39 18.98 8.01
C ALA A 15 -15.01 19.89 9.06
N ASN A 16 -15.34 21.11 8.63
CA ASN A 16 -16.18 22.07 9.34
C ASN A 16 -17.10 22.80 8.34
N SER A 17 -17.80 23.82 8.79
CA SER A 17 -18.73 24.58 7.94
C SER A 17 -18.10 25.31 6.75
N ASN A 18 -16.77 25.44 6.69
CA ASN A 18 -16.11 26.27 5.67
C ASN A 18 -15.09 25.51 4.84
N ALA A 19 -14.64 24.33 5.30
CA ALA A 19 -13.59 23.59 4.64
C ALA A 19 -13.56 22.10 5.03
N ALA A 20 -12.99 21.30 4.17
CA ALA A 20 -12.56 19.93 4.47
C ALA A 20 -11.08 19.75 4.14
N MET A 21 -10.43 18.89 4.90
CA MET A 21 -9.07 18.41 4.69
C MET A 21 -9.09 16.89 4.64
N ILE A 22 -8.41 16.30 3.67
CA ILE A 22 -8.35 14.85 3.45
C ILE A 22 -6.93 14.38 3.69
N PHE A 23 -6.80 13.32 4.48
CA PHE A 23 -5.54 12.64 4.80
C PHE A 23 -5.69 11.17 4.48
N LEU A 24 -4.66 10.52 3.94
CA LEU A 24 -4.63 9.07 3.91
C LEU A 24 -4.62 8.55 5.36
N ASN A 25 -5.49 7.60 5.69
CA ASN A 25 -5.61 7.09 7.06
C ASN A 25 -4.27 6.55 7.57
N GLY A 26 -3.89 6.98 8.77
CA GLY A 26 -2.58 6.68 9.37
C GLY A 26 -1.42 7.56 8.86
N SER A 27 -1.66 8.47 7.90
CA SER A 27 -0.71 9.49 7.47
C SER A 27 -0.99 10.83 8.17
N LYS A 28 0.10 11.58 8.43
CA LYS A 28 0.00 12.99 8.85
C LYS A 28 0.01 13.96 7.67
N ASN A 29 0.22 13.46 6.46
CA ASN A 29 0.33 14.28 5.27
C ASN A 29 -1.06 14.61 4.73
N LEU A 30 -1.33 15.90 4.58
CA LEU A 30 -2.52 16.40 3.91
C LEU A 30 -2.48 16.01 2.44
N GLU A 31 -3.52 15.35 1.94
CA GLU A 31 -3.66 15.03 0.52
C GLU A 31 -4.29 16.15 -0.28
N THR A 32 -5.36 16.75 0.26
CA THR A 32 -6.03 17.87 -0.37
C THR A 32 -6.89 18.65 0.63
N LYS A 33 -7.31 19.85 0.24
CA LYS A 33 -8.18 20.74 1.00
C LYS A 33 -9.24 21.35 0.08
N PHE A 34 -10.48 21.41 0.57
CA PHE A 34 -11.61 22.04 -0.13
C PHE A 34 -12.18 23.20 0.69
N HIS A 35 -12.64 24.23 -0.01
CA HIS A 35 -13.56 25.20 0.56
C HIS A 35 -15.00 24.69 0.41
N ALA A 36 -15.81 24.91 1.43
CA ALA A 36 -17.19 24.45 1.47
C ALA A 36 -18.11 25.56 1.98
N MET A 37 -19.39 25.45 1.61
CA MET A 37 -20.42 26.39 2.06
C MET A 37 -20.97 26.00 3.45
N ASP A 38 -21.00 24.71 3.73
CA ASP A 38 -21.40 24.13 5.00
C ASP A 38 -20.73 22.76 5.21
N LEU A 39 -21.05 22.08 6.33
CA LEU A 39 -20.46 20.78 6.66
C LEU A 39 -20.88 19.67 5.69
N GLU A 40 -22.12 19.68 5.20
CA GLU A 40 -22.63 18.68 4.27
C GLU A 40 -21.93 18.79 2.91
N ASP A 41 -21.80 20.01 2.38
CA ASP A 41 -21.03 20.29 1.16
C ASP A 41 -19.56 19.86 1.32
N ALA A 42 -18.96 20.13 2.48
CA ALA A 42 -17.60 19.72 2.79
C ALA A 42 -17.42 18.19 2.70
N LEU A 43 -18.31 17.43 3.32
CA LEU A 43 -18.27 15.97 3.32
C LEU A 43 -18.57 15.40 1.93
N LYS A 44 -19.56 15.96 1.21
CA LYS A 44 -19.91 15.54 -0.16
C LYS A 44 -18.75 15.72 -1.14
N LYS A 45 -18.12 16.88 -1.15
CA LYS A 45 -16.95 17.17 -1.99
C LYS A 45 -15.79 16.25 -1.66
N SER A 46 -15.55 15.99 -0.38
CA SER A 46 -14.49 15.10 0.06
C SER A 46 -14.69 13.67 -0.41
N LYS A 47 -15.90 13.12 -0.25
CA LYS A 47 -16.24 11.77 -0.70
C LYS A 47 -16.16 11.65 -2.23
N ALA A 48 -16.70 12.62 -2.96
CA ALA A 48 -16.63 12.63 -4.43
C ALA A 48 -15.19 12.64 -4.94
N TRP A 49 -14.30 13.43 -4.33
CA TRP A 49 -12.88 13.44 -4.70
C TRP A 49 -12.19 12.11 -4.38
N ILE A 50 -12.49 11.50 -3.22
CA ILE A 50 -11.95 10.17 -2.86
C ILE A 50 -12.42 9.12 -3.87
N ASP A 51 -13.71 9.11 -4.21
CA ASP A 51 -14.30 8.18 -5.17
C ASP A 51 -13.69 8.33 -6.56
N GLU A 52 -13.48 9.57 -7.03
CA GLU A 52 -12.81 9.84 -8.29
C GLU A 52 -11.36 9.34 -8.28
N LYS A 53 -10.61 9.65 -7.22
CA LYS A 53 -9.22 9.21 -7.03
C LYS A 53 -9.12 7.68 -7.02
N LEU A 54 -9.96 7.00 -6.26
CA LEU A 54 -9.99 5.54 -6.19
C LEU A 54 -10.50 4.92 -7.50
N GLY A 55 -11.50 5.50 -8.12
CA GLY A 55 -12.01 5.06 -9.42
C GLY A 55 -10.96 5.13 -10.53
N GLY A 56 -10.17 6.20 -10.57
CA GLY A 56 -9.03 6.33 -11.47
C GLY A 56 -7.97 5.26 -11.21
N ARG A 57 -7.59 5.05 -9.94
CA ARG A 57 -6.62 4.01 -9.54
C ARG A 57 -7.10 2.59 -9.91
N ARG A 58 -8.38 2.28 -9.63
CA ARG A 58 -8.96 0.96 -9.94
C ARG A 58 -8.97 0.68 -11.45
N LYS A 59 -9.26 1.68 -12.29
CA LYS A 59 -9.29 1.53 -13.75
C LYS A 59 -7.91 1.28 -14.38
N THR A 60 -6.84 1.74 -13.76
CA THR A 60 -5.46 1.63 -14.28
C THR A 60 -4.67 0.47 -13.67
N ARG A 61 -5.25 -0.28 -12.75
CA ARG A 61 -4.61 -1.46 -12.16
C ARG A 61 -4.59 -2.63 -13.13
N ARG A 62 -3.49 -3.37 -13.16
CA ARG A 62 -3.37 -4.62 -13.92
C ARG A 62 -4.28 -5.73 -13.36
N ALA A 63 -4.45 -5.76 -12.04
CA ALA A 63 -5.35 -6.68 -11.34
C ALA A 63 -5.90 -6.02 -10.07
N ALA A 64 -6.98 -6.58 -9.53
CA ALA A 64 -7.67 -6.01 -8.37
C ALA A 64 -6.82 -6.00 -7.08
N ASN A 65 -5.92 -6.97 -6.95
CA ASN A 65 -4.99 -7.14 -5.84
C ASN A 65 -3.63 -6.45 -6.06
N ILE A 66 -3.40 -5.80 -7.21
CA ILE A 66 -2.13 -5.14 -7.55
C ILE A 66 -2.36 -3.63 -7.70
N GLY A 67 -1.58 -2.85 -6.98
CA GLY A 67 -1.62 -1.39 -7.07
C GLY A 67 -0.95 -0.86 -8.34
N THR A 68 -1.16 0.41 -8.65
CA THR A 68 -0.37 1.12 -9.67
C THR A 68 0.99 1.51 -9.10
N ILE A 69 1.99 1.75 -9.96
CA ILE A 69 3.31 2.26 -9.55
C ILE A 69 3.17 3.53 -8.70
N ALA A 70 2.37 4.49 -9.15
CA ALA A 70 2.12 5.72 -8.42
C ALA A 70 1.47 5.45 -7.05
N GLY A 71 0.53 4.49 -6.97
CA GLY A 71 -0.09 4.09 -5.72
C GLY A 71 0.92 3.50 -4.73
N TYR A 72 1.78 2.60 -5.18
CA TYR A 72 2.86 2.05 -4.34
C TYR A 72 3.83 3.13 -3.88
N ILE A 73 4.25 4.06 -4.75
CA ILE A 73 5.12 5.19 -4.39
C ILE A 73 4.48 6.02 -3.27
N GLU A 74 3.21 6.37 -3.37
CA GLU A 74 2.51 7.14 -2.35
C GLU A 74 2.47 6.40 -1.00
N VAL A 75 2.15 5.12 -1.01
CA VAL A 75 2.08 4.29 0.19
C VAL A 75 3.46 4.10 0.81
N PHE A 76 4.48 3.81 0.00
CA PHE A 76 5.85 3.59 0.49
C PHE A 76 6.49 4.85 1.09
N LYS A 77 6.09 6.05 0.66
CA LYS A 77 6.52 7.31 1.28
C LYS A 77 6.03 7.48 2.72
N VAL A 78 4.89 6.90 3.06
CA VAL A 78 4.26 7.08 4.39
C VAL A 78 4.44 5.89 5.32
N ILE A 79 4.74 4.70 4.79
CA ILE A 79 5.03 3.52 5.60
C ILE A 79 6.45 3.62 6.18
N LYS A 80 6.59 3.33 7.46
CA LYS A 80 7.90 3.21 8.10
C LYS A 80 8.51 1.84 7.79
N PHE A 81 9.62 1.83 7.08
CA PHE A 81 10.40 0.62 6.84
C PHE A 81 11.33 0.35 8.03
N SER A 82 11.18 -0.80 8.69
CA SER A 82 12.23 -1.31 9.58
C SER A 82 13.46 -1.70 8.75
N LYS A 83 14.65 -1.74 9.37
CA LYS A 83 15.89 -2.16 8.69
C LYS A 83 15.73 -3.54 8.02
N ALA A 84 15.18 -4.52 8.74
CA ALA A 84 14.97 -5.86 8.21
C ALA A 84 14.01 -5.88 7.01
N ARG A 85 12.86 -5.17 7.11
CA ARG A 85 11.92 -5.05 6.00
C ARG A 85 12.57 -4.41 4.77
N ARG A 86 13.35 -3.35 4.96
CA ARG A 86 14.07 -2.71 3.87
C ARG A 86 15.05 -3.66 3.19
N LEU A 87 15.88 -4.37 3.96
CA LEU A 87 16.85 -5.34 3.42
C LEU A 87 16.15 -6.45 2.63
N MET A 88 15.03 -6.99 3.14
CA MET A 88 14.22 -7.98 2.44
C MET A 88 13.73 -7.48 1.08
N LEU A 89 13.15 -6.28 1.05
CA LEU A 89 12.59 -5.72 -0.18
C LEU A 89 13.67 -5.34 -1.20
N VAL A 90 14.80 -4.80 -0.74
CA VAL A 90 15.96 -4.51 -1.59
C VAL A 90 16.51 -5.78 -2.24
N ALA A 91 16.71 -6.83 -1.44
CA ALA A 91 17.18 -8.12 -1.95
C ALA A 91 16.22 -8.69 -2.99
N HIS A 92 14.91 -8.64 -2.71
CA HIS A 92 13.89 -9.16 -3.63
C HIS A 92 13.83 -8.35 -4.94
N CYS A 93 13.90 -7.02 -4.84
CA CYS A 93 13.90 -6.13 -6.01
C CYS A 93 15.11 -6.37 -6.93
N ARG A 94 16.28 -6.66 -6.34
CA ARG A 94 17.55 -6.85 -7.07
C ARG A 94 17.83 -8.28 -7.51
N ALA A 95 17.04 -9.23 -7.06
CA ALA A 95 17.19 -10.64 -7.45
C ALA A 95 16.97 -10.81 -8.95
N GLU A 96 17.61 -11.82 -9.53
CA GLU A 96 17.37 -12.22 -10.91
C GLU A 96 15.88 -12.49 -11.12
N ASP A 97 15.31 -11.92 -12.17
CA ASP A 97 13.86 -11.95 -12.46
C ASP A 97 12.98 -11.51 -11.28
N ARG A 98 13.57 -10.88 -10.26
CA ARG A 98 12.87 -10.51 -9.00
C ARG A 98 12.26 -11.72 -8.29
N LYS A 99 12.96 -12.85 -8.29
CA LYS A 99 12.53 -14.11 -7.71
C LYS A 99 13.41 -14.49 -6.53
N LEU A 100 12.79 -14.73 -5.38
CA LEU A 100 13.45 -15.28 -4.20
C LEU A 100 12.51 -16.25 -3.48
N THR A 101 13.09 -17.27 -2.87
CA THR A 101 12.41 -18.13 -1.91
C THR A 101 12.18 -17.40 -0.59
N ALA A 102 11.25 -17.89 0.23
CA ALA A 102 11.05 -17.36 1.59
C ALA A 102 12.31 -17.51 2.46
N GLY A 103 13.14 -18.53 2.20
CA GLY A 103 14.43 -18.71 2.88
C GLY A 103 15.42 -17.59 2.58
N GLU A 104 15.62 -17.28 1.30
CA GLU A 104 16.51 -16.20 0.85
C GLU A 104 16.03 -14.82 1.33
N LEU A 105 14.72 -14.59 1.35
CA LEU A 105 14.15 -13.38 1.92
C LEU A 105 14.42 -13.26 3.43
N ALA A 106 14.36 -14.38 4.16
CA ALA A 106 14.69 -14.42 5.58
C ALA A 106 16.16 -14.12 5.82
N GLU A 107 17.05 -14.72 5.05
CA GLU A 107 18.49 -14.50 5.12
C GLU A 107 18.84 -13.03 4.88
N ALA A 108 18.30 -12.44 3.80
CA ALA A 108 18.51 -11.03 3.47
C ALA A 108 18.05 -10.08 4.59
N ALA A 109 16.96 -10.43 5.27
CA ALA A 109 16.42 -9.66 6.40
C ALA A 109 17.13 -9.89 7.73
N GLY A 110 18.03 -10.90 7.82
CA GLY A 110 18.65 -11.35 9.06
C GLY A 110 17.71 -12.15 9.98
N TRP A 111 16.68 -12.79 9.42
CA TRP A 111 15.76 -13.66 10.18
C TRP A 111 16.19 -15.11 10.14
N LYS A 112 15.86 -15.87 11.18
CA LYS A 112 16.30 -17.25 11.35
C LYS A 112 15.51 -18.27 10.52
N THR A 113 14.30 -17.94 10.07
CA THR A 113 13.40 -18.91 9.43
C THR A 113 12.63 -18.31 8.25
N ALA A 114 12.37 -19.11 7.23
CA ALA A 114 11.50 -18.77 6.11
C ALA A 114 10.09 -18.35 6.57
N ALA A 115 9.56 -18.99 7.62
CA ALA A 115 8.27 -18.64 8.20
C ALA A 115 8.23 -17.20 8.73
N SER A 116 9.35 -16.68 9.24
CA SER A 116 9.46 -15.28 9.64
C SER A 116 9.33 -14.35 8.43
N ALA A 117 10.05 -14.64 7.34
CA ALA A 117 9.95 -13.85 6.11
C ALA A 117 8.52 -13.85 5.56
N THR A 118 7.89 -15.02 5.41
CA THR A 118 6.51 -15.14 4.95
C THR A 118 5.54 -14.33 5.81
N THR A 119 5.72 -14.38 7.15
CA THR A 119 4.85 -13.62 8.07
C THR A 119 5.04 -12.11 7.90
N HIS A 120 6.27 -11.63 7.81
CA HIS A 120 6.55 -10.20 7.66
C HIS A 120 6.17 -9.68 6.28
N TYR A 121 6.39 -10.47 5.23
CA TYR A 121 6.00 -10.14 3.86
C TYR A 121 4.48 -10.01 3.73
N SER A 122 3.74 -10.98 4.26
CA SER A 122 2.28 -10.98 4.30
C SER A 122 1.72 -9.79 5.11
N LYS A 123 2.26 -9.52 6.30
CA LYS A 123 1.84 -8.34 7.09
C LYS A 123 2.08 -7.03 6.34
N PHE A 124 3.18 -6.94 5.61
CA PHE A 124 3.46 -5.77 4.79
C PHE A 124 2.50 -5.69 3.60
N GLY A 125 2.24 -6.80 2.92
CA GLY A 125 1.23 -6.87 1.85
C GLY A 125 -0.14 -6.43 2.32
N LYS A 126 -0.58 -6.87 3.52
CA LYS A 126 -1.84 -6.42 4.13
C LYS A 126 -1.86 -4.91 4.37
N GLU A 127 -0.80 -4.36 4.99
CA GLU A 127 -0.68 -2.92 5.25
C GLU A 127 -0.78 -2.10 3.95
N VAL A 128 -0.16 -2.58 2.88
CA VAL A 128 -0.20 -1.96 1.54
C VAL A 128 -1.59 -2.09 0.92
N ALA A 129 -2.20 -3.28 0.98
CA ALA A 129 -3.52 -3.54 0.43
C ALA A 129 -4.59 -2.62 1.05
N GLU A 130 -4.58 -2.50 2.39
CA GLU A 130 -5.49 -1.63 3.13
C GLU A 130 -5.34 -0.16 2.73
N ARG A 131 -4.11 0.32 2.54
CA ARG A 131 -3.85 1.71 2.15
C ARG A 131 -4.19 2.02 0.69
N LEU A 132 -4.09 1.03 -0.18
CA LEU A 132 -4.42 1.16 -1.60
C LEU A 132 -5.85 0.75 -1.93
N ASP A 133 -6.62 0.27 -0.97
CA ASP A 133 -7.94 -0.32 -1.22
C ASP A 133 -7.85 -1.41 -2.31
N LEU A 134 -6.94 -2.37 -2.11
CA LEU A 134 -6.81 -3.52 -3.01
C LEU A 134 -7.81 -4.60 -2.61
N LYS A 135 -8.42 -5.21 -3.61
CA LYS A 135 -9.27 -6.39 -3.40
C LYS A 135 -8.39 -7.64 -3.38
N VAL A 136 -8.32 -8.27 -2.23
CA VAL A 136 -7.54 -9.49 -2.02
C VAL A 136 -8.52 -10.60 -1.67
N ASP A 137 -8.48 -11.68 -2.44
CA ASP A 137 -9.31 -12.84 -2.19
C ASP A 137 -8.69 -13.67 -1.06
N GLY A 138 -9.47 -13.91 -0.01
CA GLY A 138 -9.02 -14.63 1.17
C GLY A 138 -8.41 -13.73 2.26
N SER A 139 -8.10 -14.36 3.40
CA SER A 139 -7.56 -13.67 4.59
C SER A 139 -6.27 -14.31 5.11
N ASP A 140 -5.74 -15.29 4.40
CA ASP A 140 -4.52 -16.00 4.76
C ASP A 140 -3.24 -15.22 4.36
N LYS A 141 -2.09 -15.77 4.73
CA LYS A 141 -0.80 -15.13 4.43
C LYS A 141 -0.49 -15.07 2.94
N ALA A 142 -0.87 -16.09 2.16
CA ALA A 142 -0.62 -16.16 0.74
C ALA A 142 -1.42 -15.09 0.01
N SER A 143 -2.70 -14.90 0.39
CA SER A 143 -3.57 -13.87 -0.14
C SER A 143 -2.97 -12.48 0.01
N TRP A 144 -2.51 -12.12 1.21
CA TRP A 144 -1.89 -10.80 1.43
C TRP A 144 -0.54 -10.64 0.73
N THR A 145 0.23 -11.72 0.58
CA THR A 145 1.50 -11.72 -0.17
C THR A 145 1.26 -11.37 -1.64
N SER A 146 0.12 -11.78 -2.20
CA SER A 146 -0.23 -11.54 -3.61
C SER A 146 -0.33 -10.06 -4.00
N THR A 147 -0.36 -9.16 -3.04
CA THR A 147 -0.32 -7.70 -3.31
C THR A 147 1.06 -7.19 -3.69
N LEU A 148 2.10 -7.94 -3.38
CA LEU A 148 3.50 -7.57 -3.58
C LEU A 148 4.23 -8.49 -4.55
N ALA A 149 3.86 -9.78 -4.55
CA ALA A 149 4.52 -10.82 -5.33
C ALA A 149 3.57 -11.98 -5.61
N VAL A 150 3.83 -12.70 -6.67
CA VAL A 150 3.16 -13.97 -6.99
C VAL A 150 4.07 -15.13 -6.58
N LEU A 151 3.48 -16.16 -5.95
CA LEU A 151 4.17 -17.41 -5.67
C LEU A 151 4.15 -18.30 -6.92
N ASP A 152 5.32 -18.75 -7.34
CA ASP A 152 5.47 -19.81 -8.33
C ASP A 152 5.43 -21.17 -7.60
N PRO A 153 4.37 -21.97 -7.75
CA PRO A 153 4.24 -23.22 -7.02
C PRO A 153 5.22 -24.30 -7.49
N ALA A 154 5.81 -24.15 -8.67
CA ALA A 154 6.77 -25.12 -9.19
C ALA A 154 8.16 -24.94 -8.57
N THR A 155 8.54 -23.72 -8.21
CA THR A 155 9.87 -23.37 -7.69
C THR A 155 9.85 -22.91 -6.24
N ASP A 156 8.67 -22.75 -5.64
CA ASP A 156 8.47 -22.12 -4.30
C ASP A 156 9.11 -20.73 -4.18
N GLN A 157 9.22 -20.02 -5.30
CA GLN A 157 9.76 -18.69 -5.35
C GLN A 157 8.65 -17.64 -5.41
N LEU A 158 8.86 -16.55 -4.71
CA LEU A 158 8.06 -15.34 -4.82
C LEU A 158 8.66 -14.46 -5.91
N GLN A 159 7.87 -14.11 -6.92
CA GLN A 159 8.25 -13.13 -7.95
C GLN A 159 7.60 -11.79 -7.62
N MET A 160 8.41 -10.79 -7.30
CA MET A 160 7.92 -9.43 -7.01
C MET A 160 7.22 -8.83 -8.24
N HIS A 161 6.07 -8.19 -8.03
CA HIS A 161 5.39 -7.47 -9.10
C HIS A 161 6.25 -6.30 -9.60
N GLU A 162 6.20 -6.08 -10.90
CA GLU A 162 6.95 -5.00 -11.54
C GLU A 162 6.60 -3.63 -10.97
N GLU A 163 5.33 -3.40 -10.70
CA GLU A 163 4.83 -2.15 -10.13
C GLU A 163 5.42 -1.86 -8.75
N VAL A 164 5.64 -2.91 -7.95
CA VAL A 164 6.28 -2.81 -6.62
C VAL A 164 7.77 -2.49 -6.78
N ALA A 165 8.47 -3.20 -7.67
CA ALA A 165 9.90 -3.00 -7.91
C ALA A 165 10.17 -1.57 -8.41
N LEU A 166 9.46 -1.11 -9.44
CA LEU A 166 9.60 0.24 -9.98
C LEU A 166 9.29 1.32 -8.93
N ALA A 167 8.34 1.08 -8.04
CA ALA A 167 8.05 2.01 -6.95
C ALA A 167 9.18 2.08 -5.91
N LEU A 168 9.80 0.94 -5.58
CA LEU A 168 10.96 0.88 -4.67
C LEU A 168 12.19 1.58 -5.29
N GLU A 169 12.46 1.35 -6.57
CA GLU A 169 13.53 2.01 -7.33
C GLU A 169 13.34 3.52 -7.37
N ALA A 170 12.14 4.00 -7.70
CA ALA A 170 11.81 5.42 -7.75
C ALA A 170 12.02 6.14 -6.41
N LEU A 171 11.98 5.41 -5.30
CA LEU A 171 12.22 5.92 -3.95
C LEU A 171 13.65 5.68 -3.44
N ASN A 172 14.55 5.14 -4.26
CA ASN A 172 15.89 4.72 -3.88
C ASN A 172 15.89 3.74 -2.70
N ILE A 173 14.89 2.88 -2.64
CA ILE A 173 14.78 1.80 -1.64
C ILE A 173 15.27 0.48 -2.24
N GLY A 174 15.18 0.31 -3.57
CA GLY A 174 15.56 -0.87 -4.34
C GLY A 174 17.03 -0.95 -4.70
#